data_c54e89197025f90db0e97cdc01953cae
#
_entry.id   c54e89197025f90db0e97cdc01953cae
#
_cell.length_a   1.000
_cell.length_b   1.000
_cell.length_c   1.000
_cell.angle_alpha   90.00
_cell.angle_beta   90.00
_cell.angle_gamma   90.00
#
_symmetry.space_group_name_H-M   'P 1'
#
loop_
_entity.id
_entity.type
_entity.pdbx_description
1 polymer ?
#
loop_
_entity_poly.entity_id
_entity_poly.type
_entity_poly.pdbx_seq_one_letter_code
_entity_poly.pdbx_strand_id
1 'polypeptide(L)'
;MNAMEFGKYARLNDLAEQGGVVIFGCGEDTSIPTCELRQAFSLDEKVYNRSFSDMTIDEAADAYNRAVAPLDPETVLLHLGQADRQCFAEDASSFDQAYIALIRAIRAQDKDCRIVVVSLKNYDNDPAIEEMNRHLRFIADSEKCAFGDIAEKKVWNPKSSMRASSFVHSLNFPFQNREPVYDLVKIMFCCA
;
A
#
# COMPACT_ATOMS: atom_id res chain seq x y z
N MET A 1 9.78 7.70 -13.60
CA MET A 1 10.02 8.03 -12.16
C MET A 1 10.94 9.23 -11.97
N ASN A 2 10.67 10.11 -11.00
CA ASN A 2 11.38 11.39 -10.82
C ASN A 2 12.61 11.23 -9.89
N ALA A 3 13.83 11.55 -10.40
CA ALA A 3 15.08 11.49 -9.64
C ALA A 3 15.05 12.36 -8.35
N MET A 4 14.25 13.42 -8.33
CA MET A 4 14.11 14.31 -7.18
C MET A 4 13.40 13.63 -6.01
N GLU A 5 12.41 12.77 -6.26
CA GLU A 5 11.70 12.01 -5.23
C GLU A 5 12.62 10.98 -4.57
N PHE A 6 13.44 10.28 -5.34
CA PHE A 6 14.47 9.39 -4.77
C PHE A 6 15.46 10.13 -3.89
N GLY A 7 15.96 11.29 -4.32
CA GLY A 7 16.86 12.10 -3.51
C GLY A 7 16.22 12.62 -2.23
N LYS A 8 14.89 12.89 -2.25
CA LYS A 8 14.12 13.23 -1.05
C LYS A 8 14.07 12.03 -0.10
N TYR A 9 13.70 10.85 -0.60
CA TYR A 9 13.55 9.66 0.26
C TYR A 9 14.88 9.16 0.82
N ALA A 10 15.97 9.21 0.05
CA ALA A 10 17.30 8.90 0.57
C ALA A 10 17.65 9.74 1.80
N ARG A 11 17.46 11.08 1.71
CA ARG A 11 17.72 11.99 2.84
C ARG A 11 16.79 11.78 4.03
N LEU A 12 15.53 11.41 3.78
CA LEU A 12 14.58 11.09 4.84
C LEU A 12 14.91 9.75 5.51
N ASN A 13 15.46 8.80 4.77
CA ASN A 13 15.88 7.52 5.32
C ASN A 13 17.10 7.65 6.23
N ASP A 14 18.01 8.61 5.95
CA ASP A 14 19.16 8.92 6.82
C ASP A 14 18.71 9.41 8.22
N LEU A 15 17.50 9.94 8.33
CA LEU A 15 16.92 10.46 9.58
C LEU A 15 15.92 9.50 10.23
N ALA A 16 15.49 8.48 9.51
CA ALA A 16 14.45 7.57 9.96
C ALA A 16 15.04 6.42 10.79
N GLU A 17 14.27 5.96 11.76
CA GLU A 17 14.55 4.71 12.45
C GLU A 17 14.00 3.54 11.64
N GLN A 18 14.69 2.41 11.62
CA GLN A 18 14.22 1.19 10.95
C GLN A 18 12.96 0.61 11.61
N GLY A 19 12.24 -0.22 10.86
CA GLY A 19 11.03 -0.90 11.28
C GLY A 19 9.74 -0.12 10.99
N GLY A 20 8.64 -0.61 11.55
CA GLY A 20 7.32 0.00 11.47
C GLY A 20 6.59 -0.21 10.13
N VAL A 21 5.65 0.67 9.84
CA VAL A 21 4.74 0.58 8.70
C VAL A 21 5.16 1.56 7.61
N VAL A 22 5.31 1.09 6.38
CA VAL A 22 5.57 1.95 5.22
C VAL A 22 4.37 1.94 4.27
N ILE A 23 3.85 3.13 3.96
CA ILE A 23 2.91 3.34 2.87
C ILE A 23 3.74 3.48 1.60
N PHE A 24 3.53 2.55 0.66
CA PHE A 24 4.17 2.55 -0.65
C PHE A 24 3.08 2.59 -1.72
N GLY A 25 2.80 3.78 -2.18
CA GLY A 25 1.69 4.09 -3.05
C GLY A 25 2.06 5.04 -4.19
N CYS A 26 1.03 5.53 -4.86
CA CYS A 26 1.15 6.41 -6.01
C CYS A 26 0.12 7.55 -5.93
N GLY A 27 0.43 8.65 -6.62
CA GLY A 27 -0.49 9.77 -6.81
C GLY A 27 -0.85 10.49 -5.50
N GLU A 28 -2.11 10.45 -5.12
CA GLU A 28 -2.64 11.16 -3.95
C GLU A 28 -1.99 10.72 -2.63
N ASP A 29 -1.48 9.49 -2.57
CA ASP A 29 -0.83 8.96 -1.37
C ASP A 29 0.40 9.77 -0.95
N THR A 30 1.04 10.48 -1.89
CA THR A 30 2.18 11.36 -1.58
C THR A 30 1.87 12.44 -0.57
N SER A 31 0.61 12.84 -0.47
CA SER A 31 0.11 13.88 0.44
C SER A 31 -0.25 13.38 1.84
N ILE A 32 -0.16 12.07 2.12
CA ILE A 32 -0.53 11.50 3.42
C ILE A 32 0.41 12.01 4.51
N PRO A 33 -0.08 12.80 5.50
CA PRO A 33 0.72 13.41 6.54
C PRO A 33 0.96 12.44 7.71
N THR A 34 1.85 11.47 7.52
CA THR A 34 2.07 10.38 8.49
C THR A 34 2.45 10.84 9.89
N CYS A 35 3.17 11.95 10.01
CA CYS A 35 3.55 12.50 11.32
C CYS A 35 2.34 13.01 12.09
N GLU A 36 1.46 13.79 11.44
CA GLU A 36 0.25 14.31 12.04
C GLU A 36 -0.74 13.18 12.37
N LEU A 37 -0.85 12.18 11.50
CA LEU A 37 -1.70 11.03 11.75
C LEU A 37 -1.21 10.20 12.94
N ARG A 38 0.09 9.96 13.01
CA ARG A 38 0.69 9.28 14.16
C ARG A 38 0.40 10.01 15.46
N GLN A 39 0.54 11.33 15.48
CA GLN A 39 0.27 12.16 16.65
C GLN A 39 -1.23 12.19 16.98
N ALA A 40 -2.11 12.41 15.98
CA ALA A 40 -3.55 12.54 16.17
C ALA A 40 -4.18 11.25 16.71
N PHE A 41 -3.67 10.09 16.29
CA PHE A 41 -4.17 8.78 16.70
C PHE A 41 -3.35 8.09 17.78
N SER A 42 -2.33 8.76 18.32
CA SER A 42 -1.43 8.23 19.37
C SER A 42 -0.86 6.86 18.98
N LEU A 43 -0.39 6.74 17.73
CA LEU A 43 0.20 5.50 17.25
C LEU A 43 1.58 5.29 17.83
N ASP A 44 1.81 4.16 18.44
CA ASP A 44 3.13 3.77 18.94
C ASP A 44 4.04 3.35 17.78
N GLU A 45 3.47 2.78 16.71
CA GLU A 45 4.20 2.33 15.54
C GLU A 45 4.77 3.50 14.74
N LYS A 46 5.97 3.27 14.19
CA LYS A 46 6.57 4.17 13.20
C LYS A 46 5.82 4.05 11.88
N VAL A 47 5.45 5.18 11.32
CA VAL A 47 4.73 5.22 10.04
C VAL A 47 5.45 6.12 9.06
N TYR A 48 5.81 5.57 7.92
CA TYR A 48 6.53 6.28 6.87
C TYR A 48 5.74 6.29 5.56
N ASN A 49 5.80 7.40 4.86
CA ASN A 49 5.27 7.51 3.51
C ASN A 49 6.43 7.52 2.51
N ARG A 50 6.43 6.56 1.59
CA ARG A 50 7.37 6.43 0.48
C ARG A 50 6.62 6.28 -0.85
N SER A 51 5.53 7.04 -0.98
CA SER A 51 4.72 7.06 -2.20
C SER A 51 5.31 8.01 -3.24
N PHE A 52 5.09 7.73 -4.51
CA PHE A 52 5.58 8.50 -5.64
C PHE A 52 4.41 9.18 -6.37
N SER A 53 4.67 10.36 -6.96
CA SER A 53 3.62 11.12 -7.66
C SER A 53 3.11 10.42 -8.92
N ASP A 54 4.00 9.72 -9.61
CA ASP A 54 3.71 8.99 -10.84
C ASP A 54 4.66 7.79 -10.92
N MET A 55 4.13 6.60 -10.70
CA MET A 55 4.90 5.36 -10.70
C MET A 55 4.03 4.21 -11.19
N THR A 56 4.51 3.51 -12.20
CA THR A 56 3.91 2.28 -12.71
C THR A 56 4.42 1.06 -11.96
N ILE A 57 3.73 -0.05 -12.07
CA ILE A 57 4.06 -1.26 -11.30
C ILE A 57 5.40 -1.89 -11.73
N ASP A 58 5.78 -1.76 -12.98
CA ASP A 58 7.07 -2.24 -13.50
C ASP A 58 8.28 -1.48 -12.92
N GLU A 59 8.09 -0.23 -12.51
CA GLU A 59 9.10 0.58 -11.82
C GLU A 59 9.16 0.30 -10.30
N ALA A 60 8.10 -0.30 -9.75
CA ALA A 60 7.89 -0.36 -8.30
C ALA A 60 8.95 -1.20 -7.56
N ALA A 61 9.49 -2.26 -8.17
CA ALA A 61 10.52 -3.07 -7.54
C ALA A 61 11.85 -2.30 -7.34
N ASP A 62 12.26 -1.48 -8.33
CA ASP A 62 13.43 -0.59 -8.20
C ASP A 62 13.17 0.50 -7.15
N ALA A 63 11.98 1.10 -7.20
CA ALA A 63 11.57 2.11 -6.24
C ALA A 63 11.53 1.58 -4.80
N TYR A 64 11.03 0.36 -4.60
CA TYR A 64 11.04 -0.31 -3.30
C TYR A 64 12.48 -0.46 -2.79
N ASN A 65 13.37 -1.03 -3.58
CA ASN A 65 14.76 -1.27 -3.19
C ASN A 65 15.50 0.02 -2.78
N ARG A 66 15.18 1.14 -3.42
CA ARG A 66 15.86 2.42 -3.19
C ARG A 66 15.24 3.27 -2.10
N ALA A 67 13.93 3.23 -1.94
CA ALA A 67 13.21 4.14 -1.07
C ALA A 67 12.62 3.46 0.19
N VAL A 68 12.18 2.21 0.07
CA VAL A 68 11.47 1.49 1.14
C VAL A 68 12.39 0.52 1.87
N ALA A 69 13.12 -0.30 1.13
CA ALA A 69 14.00 -1.33 1.66
C ALA A 69 15.00 -0.86 2.74
N PRO A 70 15.60 0.35 2.63
CA PRO A 70 16.51 0.85 3.67
C PRO A 70 15.85 1.08 5.03
N LEU A 71 14.52 1.17 5.10
CA LEU A 71 13.76 1.32 6.35
C LEU A 71 13.55 0.01 7.10
N ASP A 72 13.85 -1.13 6.46
CA ASP A 72 13.62 -2.46 7.02
C ASP A 72 12.19 -2.61 7.62
N PRO A 73 11.13 -2.42 6.81
CA PRO A 73 9.78 -2.29 7.31
C PRO A 73 9.20 -3.62 7.82
N GLU A 74 8.53 -3.57 8.97
CA GLU A 74 7.74 -4.71 9.49
C GLU A 74 6.45 -4.94 8.69
N THR A 75 5.89 -3.85 8.15
CA THR A 75 4.68 -3.89 7.31
C THR A 75 4.81 -2.93 6.13
N VAL A 76 4.45 -3.40 4.94
CA VAL A 76 4.34 -2.56 3.73
C VAL A 76 2.89 -2.57 3.23
N LEU A 77 2.30 -1.38 3.10
CA LEU A 77 1.02 -1.18 2.43
C LEU A 77 1.28 -0.85 0.96
N LEU A 78 0.90 -1.74 0.06
CA LEU A 78 1.04 -1.57 -1.39
C LEU A 78 -0.26 -0.99 -1.96
N HIS A 79 -0.27 0.31 -2.28
CA HIS A 79 -1.40 0.98 -2.93
C HIS A 79 -0.97 1.45 -4.32
N LEU A 80 -0.77 0.51 -5.22
CA LEU A 80 -0.17 0.67 -6.55
C LEU A 80 -1.09 0.14 -7.65
N GLY A 81 -0.97 0.70 -8.85
CA GLY A 81 -1.72 0.31 -10.03
C GLY A 81 -2.55 1.42 -10.65
N GLN A 82 -2.75 2.55 -9.95
CA GLN A 82 -3.57 3.65 -10.47
C GLN A 82 -3.00 4.23 -11.78
N ALA A 83 -1.67 4.27 -11.92
CA ALA A 83 -0.98 4.73 -13.12
C ALA A 83 -0.97 3.68 -14.24
N ASP A 84 -1.28 2.42 -13.93
CA ASP A 84 -1.16 1.29 -14.87
C ASP A 84 -2.43 0.99 -15.66
N ARG A 85 -3.49 1.78 -15.49
CA ARG A 85 -4.81 1.50 -16.08
C ARG A 85 -4.77 1.23 -17.58
N GLN A 86 -4.00 2.01 -18.34
CA GLN A 86 -3.90 1.81 -19.78
C GLN A 86 -3.11 0.53 -20.10
N CYS A 87 -1.95 0.35 -19.48
CA CYS A 87 -1.12 -0.85 -19.68
C CYS A 87 -1.86 -2.12 -19.27
N PHE A 88 -2.61 -2.07 -18.18
CA PHE A 88 -3.45 -3.19 -17.74
C PHE A 88 -4.52 -3.57 -18.78
N ALA A 89 -5.16 -2.59 -19.40
CA ALA A 89 -6.16 -2.85 -20.45
C ALA A 89 -5.53 -3.51 -21.70
N GLU A 90 -4.25 -3.26 -21.97
CA GLU A 90 -3.52 -3.85 -23.09
C GLU A 90 -2.95 -5.23 -22.73
N ASP A 91 -2.40 -5.40 -21.53
CA ASP A 91 -1.80 -6.65 -21.03
C ASP A 91 -1.90 -6.80 -19.51
N ALA A 92 -3.01 -7.32 -19.04
CA ALA A 92 -3.23 -7.61 -17.62
C ALA A 92 -2.22 -8.64 -17.05
N SER A 93 -1.70 -9.56 -17.88
CA SER A 93 -0.73 -10.56 -17.43
C SER A 93 0.61 -9.92 -17.08
N SER A 94 1.06 -8.93 -17.84
CA SER A 94 2.27 -8.17 -17.54
C SER A 94 2.15 -7.41 -16.23
N PHE A 95 1.00 -6.79 -15.98
CA PHE A 95 0.70 -6.15 -14.70
C PHE A 95 0.78 -7.12 -13.52
N ASP A 96 0.15 -8.29 -13.63
CA ASP A 96 0.17 -9.31 -12.59
C ASP A 96 1.60 -9.79 -12.29
N GLN A 97 2.39 -10.05 -13.34
CA GLN A 97 3.77 -10.49 -13.20
C GLN A 97 4.64 -9.44 -12.50
N ALA A 98 4.50 -8.16 -12.86
CA ALA A 98 5.23 -7.07 -12.24
C ALA A 98 4.85 -6.90 -10.74
N TYR A 99 3.57 -7.04 -10.43
CA TYR A 99 3.10 -6.98 -9.04
C TYR A 99 3.64 -8.15 -8.20
N ILE A 100 3.62 -9.36 -8.75
CA ILE A 100 4.20 -10.56 -8.11
C ILE A 100 5.72 -10.40 -7.93
N ALA A 101 6.41 -9.82 -8.92
CA ALA A 101 7.85 -9.55 -8.83
C ALA A 101 8.19 -8.59 -7.70
N LEU A 102 7.38 -7.53 -7.50
CA LEU A 102 7.51 -6.61 -6.36
C LEU A 102 7.34 -7.35 -5.02
N ILE A 103 6.29 -8.14 -4.87
CA ILE A 103 6.04 -8.91 -3.63
C ILE A 103 7.22 -9.84 -3.33
N ARG A 104 7.77 -10.49 -4.36
CA ARG A 104 8.94 -11.37 -4.22
C ARG A 104 10.20 -10.60 -3.85
N ALA A 105 10.38 -9.39 -4.39
CA ALA A 105 11.51 -8.53 -4.01
C ALA A 105 11.44 -8.12 -2.53
N ILE A 106 10.25 -7.78 -2.03
CA ILE A 106 10.03 -7.48 -0.61
C ILE A 106 10.40 -8.69 0.27
N ARG A 107 9.91 -9.88 -0.08
CA ARG A 107 10.17 -11.11 0.68
C ARG A 107 11.60 -11.62 0.58
N ALA A 108 12.30 -11.28 -0.49
CA ALA A 108 13.71 -11.62 -0.62
C ALA A 108 14.58 -10.83 0.38
N GLN A 109 14.15 -9.63 0.76
CA GLN A 109 14.80 -8.85 1.79
C GLN A 109 14.39 -9.31 3.19
N ASP A 110 13.10 -9.37 3.46
CA ASP A 110 12.55 -9.88 4.71
C ASP A 110 11.31 -10.77 4.44
N LYS A 111 11.45 -12.07 4.73
CA LYS A 111 10.38 -13.06 4.56
C LYS A 111 9.22 -12.87 5.55
N ASP A 112 9.49 -12.22 6.67
CA ASP A 112 8.54 -12.02 7.77
C ASP A 112 7.82 -10.66 7.64
N CYS A 113 8.29 -9.78 6.74
CA CYS A 113 7.62 -8.53 6.43
C CYS A 113 6.16 -8.78 6.03
N ARG A 114 5.24 -8.13 6.72
CA ARG A 114 3.82 -8.19 6.41
C ARG A 114 3.51 -7.33 5.19
N ILE A 115 2.94 -7.94 4.17
CA ILE A 115 2.55 -7.24 2.95
C ILE A 115 1.03 -7.13 2.91
N VAL A 116 0.51 -5.92 2.71
CA VAL A 116 -0.90 -5.65 2.53
C VAL A 116 -1.09 -5.03 1.14
N VAL A 117 -1.71 -5.75 0.25
CA VAL A 117 -2.15 -5.21 -1.04
C VAL A 117 -3.44 -4.45 -0.83
N VAL A 118 -3.50 -3.21 -1.29
CA VAL A 118 -4.66 -2.33 -1.10
C VAL A 118 -5.40 -2.15 -2.42
N SER A 119 -6.72 -2.25 -2.39
CA SER A 119 -7.56 -2.03 -3.58
C SER A 119 -7.46 -0.58 -4.06
N LEU A 120 -7.54 -0.39 -5.36
CA LEU A 120 -7.63 0.92 -5.99
C LEU A 120 -9.00 1.55 -5.76
N LYS A 121 -9.04 2.87 -5.66
CA LYS A 121 -10.29 3.62 -5.54
C LYS A 121 -11.01 3.69 -6.87
N ASN A 122 -12.28 3.39 -6.83
CA ASN A 122 -13.16 3.46 -7.97
C ASN A 122 -14.24 4.54 -7.74
N TYR A 123 -13.90 5.80 -8.02
CA TYR A 123 -14.80 6.93 -7.82
C TYR A 123 -15.96 6.96 -8.82
N ASP A 124 -15.71 6.52 -10.06
CA ASP A 124 -16.64 6.66 -11.18
C ASP A 124 -17.33 5.33 -11.56
N ASN A 125 -17.19 4.31 -10.73
CA ASN A 125 -17.63 2.95 -11.04
C ASN A 125 -17.02 2.43 -12.36
N ASP A 126 -15.76 2.72 -12.58
CA ASP A 126 -15.01 2.31 -13.76
C ASP A 126 -14.80 0.78 -13.77
N PRO A 127 -15.31 0.07 -14.76
CA PRO A 127 -15.17 -1.38 -14.84
C PRO A 127 -13.71 -1.84 -14.98
N ALA A 128 -12.80 -1.00 -15.50
CA ALA A 128 -11.38 -1.33 -15.58
C ALA A 128 -10.74 -1.36 -14.18
N ILE A 129 -11.07 -0.39 -13.33
CA ILE A 129 -10.57 -0.36 -11.94
C ILE A 129 -11.16 -1.54 -11.14
N GLU A 130 -12.41 -1.89 -11.40
CA GLU A 130 -13.03 -3.05 -10.76
C GLU A 130 -12.33 -4.36 -11.15
N GLU A 131 -11.96 -4.50 -12.43
CA GLU A 131 -11.18 -5.64 -12.92
C GLU A 131 -9.78 -5.66 -12.29
N MET A 132 -9.07 -4.53 -12.26
CA MET A 132 -7.77 -4.42 -11.60
C MET A 132 -7.86 -4.83 -10.13
N ASN A 133 -8.89 -4.43 -9.41
CA ASN A 133 -9.10 -4.81 -8.01
C ASN A 133 -9.32 -6.32 -7.84
N ARG A 134 -9.98 -6.98 -8.82
CA ARG A 134 -10.09 -8.45 -8.83
C ARG A 134 -8.72 -9.12 -9.00
N HIS A 135 -7.87 -8.61 -9.89
CA HIS A 135 -6.50 -9.08 -10.07
C HIS A 135 -5.65 -8.86 -8.81
N LEU A 136 -5.69 -7.67 -8.22
CA LEU A 136 -4.98 -7.37 -6.97
C LEU A 136 -5.39 -8.30 -5.83
N ARG A 137 -6.68 -8.60 -5.70
CA ARG A 137 -7.18 -9.56 -4.71
C ARG A 137 -6.68 -10.98 -4.99
N PHE A 138 -6.69 -11.40 -6.25
CA PHE A 138 -6.18 -12.71 -6.65
C PHE A 138 -4.67 -12.82 -6.38
N ILE A 139 -3.88 -11.78 -6.70
CA ILE A 139 -2.45 -11.73 -6.42
C ILE A 139 -2.19 -11.81 -4.92
N ALA A 140 -2.92 -11.03 -4.10
CA ALA A 140 -2.78 -11.07 -2.65
C ALA A 140 -3.03 -12.47 -2.09
N ASP A 141 -4.06 -13.14 -2.57
CA ASP A 141 -4.43 -14.51 -2.15
C ASP A 141 -3.36 -15.53 -2.56
N SER A 142 -2.94 -15.51 -3.83
CA SER A 142 -1.93 -16.43 -4.38
C SER A 142 -0.57 -16.28 -3.70
N GLU A 143 -0.16 -15.05 -3.44
CA GLU A 143 1.11 -14.71 -2.80
C GLU A 143 0.99 -14.65 -1.25
N LYS A 144 -0.14 -15.03 -0.66
CA LYS A 144 -0.37 -15.06 0.80
C LYS A 144 -0.12 -13.70 1.47
N CYS A 145 -0.51 -12.64 0.82
CA CYS A 145 -0.54 -11.28 1.36
C CYS A 145 -1.91 -10.98 1.98
N ALA A 146 -1.96 -10.01 2.89
CA ALA A 146 -3.25 -9.46 3.29
C ALA A 146 -3.81 -8.59 2.14
N PHE A 147 -5.14 -8.48 2.07
CA PHE A 147 -5.82 -7.61 1.11
C PHE A 147 -6.69 -6.61 1.85
N GLY A 148 -6.43 -5.32 1.64
CA GLY A 148 -7.22 -4.23 2.17
C GLY A 148 -8.20 -3.71 1.12
N ASP A 149 -9.48 -3.94 1.32
CA ASP A 149 -10.53 -3.45 0.41
C ASP A 149 -11.07 -2.12 0.92
N ILE A 150 -10.75 -1.04 0.20
CA ILE A 150 -11.19 0.32 0.56
C ILE A 150 -12.70 0.48 0.39
N ALA A 151 -13.29 -0.12 -0.65
CA ALA A 151 -14.72 0.00 -0.93
C ALA A 151 -15.56 -0.75 0.10
N GLU A 152 -15.20 -2.00 0.41
CA GLU A 152 -15.86 -2.81 1.42
C GLU A 152 -15.44 -2.44 2.86
N LYS A 153 -14.40 -1.63 3.03
CA LYS A 153 -13.82 -1.27 4.34
C LYS A 153 -13.46 -2.50 5.17
N LYS A 154 -12.77 -3.45 4.54
CA LYS A 154 -12.37 -4.72 5.13
C LYS A 154 -10.90 -5.04 4.84
N VAL A 155 -10.27 -5.74 5.78
CA VAL A 155 -8.95 -6.34 5.57
C VAL A 155 -9.07 -7.85 5.67
N TRP A 156 -8.63 -8.53 4.63
CA TRP A 156 -8.56 -9.98 4.56
C TRP A 156 -7.15 -10.43 4.90
N ASN A 157 -7.02 -11.29 5.92
CA ASN A 157 -5.73 -11.79 6.35
C ASN A 157 -5.59 -13.27 5.95
N PRO A 158 -4.54 -13.67 5.22
CA PRO A 158 -4.37 -15.04 4.75
C PRO A 158 -4.14 -16.07 5.88
N LYS A 159 -3.70 -15.63 7.06
CA LYS A 159 -3.46 -16.50 8.22
C LYS A 159 -4.73 -16.78 9.06
N SER A 160 -5.75 -16.01 8.91
CA SER A 160 -7.02 -16.20 9.60
C SER A 160 -8.03 -16.76 8.62
N SER A 161 -8.26 -18.06 8.66
CA SER A 161 -9.27 -18.73 7.84
C SER A 161 -10.54 -17.89 7.70
N MET A 162 -10.66 -17.13 6.61
CA MET A 162 -11.85 -16.42 6.13
C MET A 162 -12.53 -15.40 7.07
N ARG A 163 -11.87 -14.82 8.05
CA ARG A 163 -12.47 -13.74 8.83
C ARG A 163 -11.94 -12.40 8.34
N ALA A 164 -12.76 -11.72 7.54
CA ALA A 164 -12.57 -10.31 7.27
C ALA A 164 -12.72 -9.52 8.57
N SER A 165 -11.68 -8.80 8.97
CA SER A 165 -11.80 -7.83 10.05
C SER A 165 -12.40 -6.55 9.47
N SER A 166 -13.59 -6.17 9.92
CA SER A 166 -14.18 -4.89 9.55
C SER A 166 -13.49 -3.77 10.33
N PHE A 167 -12.82 -2.85 9.66
CA PHE A 167 -12.19 -1.70 10.31
C PHE A 167 -13.17 -0.57 10.68
N VAL A 168 -14.47 -0.77 10.45
CA VAL A 168 -15.51 0.20 10.81
C VAL A 168 -15.81 0.19 12.31
N HIS A 169 -15.57 -0.91 13.03
CA HIS A 169 -15.99 -1.07 14.41
C HIS A 169 -14.95 -0.74 15.47
N SER A 170 -13.68 -0.63 15.14
CA SER A 170 -12.62 -0.43 16.14
C SER A 170 -12.21 1.03 16.37
N LEU A 171 -12.64 1.95 15.52
CA LEU A 171 -12.21 3.34 15.60
C LEU A 171 -13.42 4.29 15.51
N ASN A 172 -13.76 4.92 16.64
CA ASN A 172 -14.60 6.11 16.65
C ASN A 172 -13.84 7.27 15.99
N PHE A 173 -13.74 7.27 14.66
CA PHE A 173 -13.22 8.42 13.95
C PHE A 173 -14.24 9.56 14.05
N PRO A 174 -13.85 10.71 14.62
CA PRO A 174 -14.75 11.87 14.72
C PRO A 174 -15.06 12.50 13.35
N PHE A 175 -14.44 12.03 12.29
CA PHE A 175 -14.56 12.57 10.95
C PHE A 175 -15.22 11.57 9.99
N GLN A 176 -16.39 11.90 9.52
CA GLN A 176 -17.09 11.17 8.45
C GLN A 176 -16.57 11.55 7.05
N ASN A 177 -15.34 12.03 6.93
CA ASN A 177 -14.81 12.52 5.67
C ASN A 177 -14.45 11.37 4.72
N ARG A 178 -14.86 11.56 3.47
CA ARG A 178 -14.66 10.64 2.35
C ARG A 178 -13.23 10.69 1.75
N GLU A 179 -12.26 11.24 2.48
CA GLU A 179 -10.91 11.40 1.94
C GLU A 179 -10.12 10.08 1.95
N PRO A 180 -9.40 9.82 0.87
CA PRO A 180 -8.59 8.61 0.65
C PRO A 180 -7.62 8.28 1.76
N VAL A 181 -7.00 9.29 2.31
CA VAL A 181 -6.03 9.23 3.41
C VAL A 181 -6.53 8.42 4.59
N TYR A 182 -7.81 8.58 4.95
CA TYR A 182 -8.38 7.91 6.12
C TYR A 182 -8.61 6.42 5.91
N ASP A 183 -8.84 5.99 4.68
CA ASP A 183 -9.05 4.57 4.39
C ASP A 183 -7.75 3.78 4.50
N LEU A 184 -6.62 4.33 4.01
CA LEU A 184 -5.30 3.74 4.22
C LEU A 184 -4.90 3.71 5.69
N VAL A 185 -5.18 4.79 6.43
CA VAL A 185 -4.94 4.84 7.88
C VAL A 185 -5.76 3.76 8.60
N LYS A 186 -7.03 3.58 8.25
CA LYS A 186 -7.87 2.52 8.82
C LYS A 186 -7.32 1.12 8.53
N ILE A 187 -6.81 0.89 7.32
CA ILE A 187 -6.16 -0.37 6.95
C ILE A 187 -4.92 -0.60 7.83
N MET A 188 -4.12 0.43 8.07
CA MET A 188 -2.96 0.34 8.98
C MET A 188 -3.36 -0.15 10.37
N PHE A 189 -4.40 0.43 10.97
CA PHE A 189 -4.89 0.01 12.29
C PHE A 189 -5.44 -1.42 12.33
N CYS A 190 -5.97 -1.93 11.24
CA CYS A 190 -6.40 -3.32 11.17
C CYS A 190 -5.23 -4.28 11.00
N CYS A 191 -4.05 -3.75 10.71
CA CYS A 191 -2.84 -4.51 10.44
C CYS A 191 -1.86 -4.53 11.63
N ALA A 192 -2.04 -3.63 12.61
CA ALA A 192 -1.24 -3.56 13.84
C ALA A 192 -1.68 -4.65 14.90
#